data_c204ac26ac20de4f1ceb261e7b0d37f1
#
_entry.id   c204ac26ac20de4f1ceb261e7b0d37f1
#
_cell.length_a   1.000
_cell.length_b   1.000
_cell.length_c   1.000
_cell.angle_alpha   90.00
_cell.angle_beta   90.00
_cell.angle_gamma   90.00
#
_symmetry.space_group_name_H-M   'P 1'
#
loop_
_entity.id
_entity.type
_entity.pdbx_description
1 polymer ?
#
loop_
_entity_poly.entity_id
_entity_poly.type
_entity_poly.pdbx_seq_one_letter_code
_entity_poly.pdbx_strand_id
1 'polypeptide(L)'
;MSPNLPARLAKKIGSIGFSRSLGAIYEVGRNKILHLIYGFDPWHITGTFHGRPYKADVVRLCESVPHDCVVEIGVGLGDILGRVHAAKRVGIDREAAVLSAAKYCVNGPVSFAVADFAKPDELITALKTNAVSSVDVLILVNWIHMIEMDVIAQSLSHVSREIPIKHIVMDTIRAGTPGYRFTHSQDDLRRLGDIKKVIAADDVRDLVIVEMKSQ
;
A
#
# COMPACT_ATOMS: atom_id res chain seq x y z
N MET A 1 14.19 -7.26 30.50
CA MET A 1 13.54 -8.58 30.31
C MET A 1 12.60 -8.49 29.12
N SER A 2 12.85 -9.22 28.04
CA SER A 2 11.89 -9.24 26.91
C SER A 2 10.64 -10.01 27.35
N PRO A 3 9.43 -9.48 27.06
CA PRO A 3 8.19 -10.15 27.44
C PRO A 3 8.12 -11.54 26.78
N ASN A 4 7.70 -12.53 27.58
CA ASN A 4 7.54 -13.92 27.14
C ASN A 4 6.60 -13.99 25.92
N LEU A 5 6.88 -14.89 24.97
CA LEU A 5 6.10 -15.11 23.75
C LEU A 5 4.58 -15.21 23.98
N PRO A 6 4.07 -15.90 25.01
CA PRO A 6 2.64 -15.94 25.34
C PRO A 6 2.04 -14.57 25.68
N ALA A 7 2.76 -13.73 26.41
CA ALA A 7 2.28 -12.38 26.79
C ALA A 7 2.19 -11.44 25.57
N ARG A 8 3.14 -11.54 24.63
CA ARG A 8 3.10 -10.81 23.34
C ARG A 8 1.92 -11.25 22.48
N LEU A 9 1.66 -12.55 22.41
CA LEU A 9 0.54 -13.12 21.67
C LEU A 9 -0.80 -12.69 22.28
N ALA A 10 -0.95 -12.79 23.60
CA ALA A 10 -2.16 -12.36 24.32
C ALA A 10 -2.43 -10.86 24.11
N LYS A 11 -1.41 -10.00 24.21
CA LYS A 11 -1.52 -8.56 23.93
C LYS A 11 -1.97 -8.30 22.47
N LYS A 12 -1.43 -9.03 21.49
CA LYS A 12 -1.79 -8.89 20.08
C LYS A 12 -3.22 -9.36 19.80
N ILE A 13 -3.65 -10.49 20.40
CA ILE A 13 -5.04 -10.97 20.31
C ILE A 13 -6.00 -9.95 20.92
N GLY A 14 -5.67 -9.36 22.07
CA GLY A 14 -6.48 -8.31 22.71
C GLY A 14 -6.61 -7.04 21.86
N SER A 15 -5.57 -6.69 21.09
CA SER A 15 -5.57 -5.47 20.28
C SER A 15 -6.28 -5.60 18.92
N ILE A 16 -6.29 -6.79 18.30
CA ILE A 16 -6.86 -6.99 16.94
C ILE A 16 -8.10 -7.88 16.91
N GLY A 17 -8.48 -8.51 18.03
CA GLY A 17 -9.60 -9.43 18.13
C GLY A 17 -9.28 -10.86 17.70
N PHE A 18 -10.07 -11.83 18.19
CA PHE A 18 -9.79 -13.25 18.03
C PHE A 18 -9.86 -13.72 16.56
N SER A 19 -10.91 -13.35 15.83
CA SER A 19 -11.09 -13.75 14.41
C SER A 19 -9.97 -13.20 13.50
N ARG A 20 -9.59 -11.96 13.70
CA ARG A 20 -8.45 -11.35 12.98
C ARG A 20 -7.13 -12.02 13.33
N SER A 21 -6.95 -12.44 14.58
CA SER A 21 -5.74 -13.15 15.00
C SER A 21 -5.59 -14.48 14.29
N LEU A 22 -6.68 -15.25 14.12
CA LEU A 22 -6.66 -16.50 13.34
C LEU A 22 -6.34 -16.23 11.86
N GLY A 23 -6.94 -15.20 11.25
CA GLY A 23 -6.63 -14.78 9.90
C GLY A 23 -5.15 -14.39 9.74
N ALA A 24 -4.61 -13.62 10.68
CA ALA A 24 -3.19 -13.24 10.67
C ALA A 24 -2.23 -14.44 10.78
N ILE A 25 -2.56 -15.43 11.61
CA ILE A 25 -1.77 -16.67 11.76
C ILE A 25 -1.78 -17.46 10.44
N TYR A 26 -2.95 -17.61 9.82
CA TYR A 26 -3.08 -18.27 8.52
C TYR A 26 -2.24 -17.54 7.44
N GLU A 27 -2.40 -16.22 7.32
CA GLU A 27 -1.67 -15.41 6.35
C GLU A 27 -0.14 -15.50 6.56
N VAL A 28 0.33 -15.43 7.81
CA VAL A 28 1.77 -15.60 8.12
C VAL A 28 2.26 -17.00 7.74
N GLY A 29 1.47 -18.05 8.00
CA GLY A 29 1.81 -19.42 7.60
C GLY A 29 1.94 -19.56 6.09
N ARG A 30 0.92 -19.09 5.35
CA ARG A 30 0.93 -19.03 3.87
C ARG A 30 2.14 -18.25 3.35
N ASN A 31 2.37 -17.05 3.89
CA ASN A 31 3.45 -16.18 3.43
C ASN A 31 4.85 -16.79 3.68
N LYS A 32 5.02 -17.55 4.77
CA LYS A 32 6.25 -18.31 5.01
C LYS A 32 6.51 -19.37 3.93
N ILE A 33 5.46 -20.11 3.56
CA ILE A 33 5.56 -21.13 2.50
C ILE A 33 5.90 -20.45 1.16
N LEU A 34 5.22 -19.37 0.82
CA LEU A 34 5.48 -18.60 -0.40
C LEU A 34 6.89 -18.00 -0.40
N HIS A 35 7.37 -17.50 0.76
CA HIS A 35 8.73 -17.01 0.89
C HIS A 35 9.77 -18.10 0.61
N LEU A 36 9.56 -19.32 1.12
CA LEU A 36 10.45 -20.46 0.86
C LEU A 36 10.49 -20.84 -0.64
N ILE A 37 9.38 -20.67 -1.35
CA ILE A 37 9.28 -21.01 -2.78
C ILE A 37 9.86 -19.91 -3.67
N TYR A 38 9.57 -18.64 -3.37
CA TYR A 38 9.85 -17.50 -4.26
C TYR A 38 11.04 -16.63 -3.82
N GLY A 39 11.47 -16.73 -2.54
CA GLY A 39 12.66 -16.03 -2.03
C GLY A 39 12.51 -14.52 -1.88
N PHE A 40 11.29 -13.97 -1.77
CA PHE A 40 11.06 -12.54 -1.58
C PHE A 40 11.49 -12.06 -0.18
N ASP A 41 11.59 -10.73 0.01
CA ASP A 41 12.04 -10.13 1.27
C ASP A 41 11.18 -10.59 2.47
N PRO A 42 11.80 -11.10 3.56
CA PRO A 42 11.10 -11.62 4.74
C PRO A 42 10.13 -10.64 5.42
N TRP A 43 10.28 -9.33 5.23
CA TRP A 43 9.38 -8.35 5.84
C TRP A 43 7.92 -8.49 5.35
N HIS A 44 7.70 -9.02 4.15
CA HIS A 44 6.37 -9.33 3.61
C HIS A 44 5.65 -10.45 4.37
N ILE A 45 6.38 -11.31 5.10
CA ILE A 45 5.81 -12.45 5.82
C ILE A 45 4.84 -11.97 6.90
N THR A 46 5.22 -10.94 7.67
CA THR A 46 4.48 -10.49 8.85
C THR A 46 3.56 -9.30 8.59
N GLY A 47 3.69 -8.68 7.43
CA GLY A 47 2.91 -7.52 7.00
C GLY A 47 1.49 -7.87 6.54
N THR A 48 0.79 -8.80 7.20
CA THR A 48 -0.48 -9.37 6.74
C THR A 48 -1.68 -8.42 6.87
N PHE A 49 -2.74 -8.66 6.10
CA PHE A 49 -3.96 -7.86 6.16
C PHE A 49 -4.64 -7.92 7.52
N HIS A 50 -4.83 -9.12 8.07
CA HIS A 50 -5.45 -9.28 9.38
C HIS A 50 -4.56 -8.83 10.52
N GLY A 51 -3.24 -8.88 10.35
CA GLY A 51 -2.26 -8.44 11.33
C GLY A 51 -2.07 -6.91 11.40
N ARG A 52 -2.56 -6.17 10.41
CA ARG A 52 -2.45 -4.71 10.29
C ARG A 52 -3.82 -4.09 9.99
N PRO A 53 -4.63 -3.76 11.01
CA PRO A 53 -6.01 -3.27 10.85
C PRO A 53 -6.17 -2.10 9.88
N TYR A 54 -5.21 -1.16 9.85
CA TYR A 54 -5.24 -0.01 8.95
C TYR A 54 -5.38 -0.37 7.46
N LYS A 55 -4.96 -1.58 7.04
CA LYS A 55 -5.14 -2.02 5.65
C LYS A 55 -6.61 -2.10 5.24
N ALA A 56 -7.50 -2.45 6.18
CA ALA A 56 -8.94 -2.42 5.93
C ALA A 56 -9.46 -0.98 5.78
N ASP A 57 -8.86 -0.04 6.49
CA ASP A 57 -9.19 1.38 6.36
C ASP A 57 -8.74 1.93 5.00
N VAL A 58 -7.57 1.50 4.50
CA VAL A 58 -7.12 1.84 3.13
C VAL A 58 -8.13 1.35 2.10
N VAL A 59 -8.59 0.08 2.19
CA VAL A 59 -9.63 -0.45 1.29
C VAL A 59 -10.89 0.42 1.37
N ARG A 60 -11.39 0.73 2.58
CA ARG A 60 -12.59 1.59 2.75
C ARG A 60 -12.40 3.00 2.18
N LEU A 61 -11.19 3.54 2.27
CA LEU A 61 -10.87 4.83 1.65
C LEU A 61 -10.95 4.76 0.13
N CYS A 62 -10.36 3.74 -0.49
CA CYS A 62 -10.45 3.54 -1.93
C CYS A 62 -11.92 3.44 -2.38
N GLU A 63 -12.72 2.63 -1.68
CA GLU A 63 -14.15 2.44 -1.97
C GLU A 63 -15.01 3.70 -1.72
N SER A 64 -14.48 4.73 -1.04
CA SER A 64 -15.22 5.95 -0.74
C SER A 64 -15.22 7.01 -1.85
N VAL A 65 -14.51 6.78 -2.94
CA VAL A 65 -14.46 7.62 -4.13
C VAL A 65 -14.80 6.80 -5.38
N PRO A 66 -15.42 7.40 -6.42
CA PRO A 66 -15.68 6.71 -7.68
C PRO A 66 -14.39 6.26 -8.32
N HIS A 67 -14.31 4.99 -8.72
CA HIS A 67 -13.13 4.43 -9.36
C HIS A 67 -13.44 3.19 -10.20
N ASP A 68 -12.79 3.10 -11.35
CA ASP A 68 -12.76 1.93 -12.23
C ASP A 68 -11.36 1.34 -12.34
N CYS A 69 -10.33 2.18 -12.24
CA CYS A 69 -8.92 1.79 -12.31
C CYS A 69 -8.18 2.12 -11.00
N VAL A 70 -7.71 1.08 -10.31
CA VAL A 70 -6.93 1.20 -9.07
C VAL A 70 -5.54 0.62 -9.28
N VAL A 71 -4.54 1.41 -8.90
CA VAL A 71 -3.13 1.02 -8.95
C VAL A 71 -2.55 1.07 -7.54
N GLU A 72 -1.84 0.03 -7.12
CA GLU A 72 -1.06 0.03 -5.87
C GLU A 72 0.42 -0.12 -6.21
N ILE A 73 1.24 0.84 -5.77
CA ILE A 73 2.71 0.77 -5.88
C ILE A 73 3.28 0.31 -4.54
N GLY A 74 4.25 -0.61 -4.58
CA GLY A 74 4.71 -1.34 -3.40
C GLY A 74 3.65 -2.34 -2.95
N VAL A 75 2.99 -2.99 -3.91
CA VAL A 75 1.85 -3.88 -3.67
C VAL A 75 2.18 -5.09 -2.79
N GLY A 76 3.45 -5.50 -2.75
CA GLY A 76 3.88 -6.67 -2.01
C GLY A 76 3.07 -7.90 -2.39
N LEU A 77 2.48 -8.58 -1.41
CA LEU A 77 1.62 -9.74 -1.63
C LEU A 77 0.17 -9.40 -2.04
N GLY A 78 -0.14 -8.14 -2.31
CA GLY A 78 -1.46 -7.73 -2.80
C GLY A 78 -2.56 -7.68 -1.76
N ASP A 79 -2.20 -7.53 -0.50
CA ASP A 79 -3.14 -7.57 0.63
C ASP A 79 -4.24 -6.51 0.56
N ILE A 80 -3.94 -5.31 0.08
CA ILE A 80 -4.90 -4.21 -0.07
C ILE A 80 -5.59 -4.34 -1.42
N LEU A 81 -4.83 -4.31 -2.52
CA LEU A 81 -5.35 -4.31 -3.88
C LEU A 81 -6.25 -5.51 -4.17
N GLY A 82 -5.93 -6.68 -3.62
CA GLY A 82 -6.73 -7.89 -3.77
C GLY A 82 -8.13 -7.80 -3.13
N ARG A 83 -8.41 -6.74 -2.34
CA ARG A 83 -9.68 -6.52 -1.63
C ARG A 83 -10.42 -5.26 -2.08
N VAL A 84 -9.82 -4.46 -2.94
CA VAL A 84 -10.50 -3.32 -3.59
C VAL A 84 -11.32 -3.83 -4.76
N HIS A 85 -12.56 -3.33 -4.91
CA HIS A 85 -13.45 -3.67 -6.01
C HIS A 85 -13.27 -2.65 -7.14
N ALA A 86 -12.60 -3.03 -8.20
CA ALA A 86 -12.42 -2.17 -9.37
C ALA A 86 -12.43 -3.01 -10.66
N ALA A 87 -12.87 -2.41 -11.76
CA ALA A 87 -12.87 -3.06 -13.08
C ALA A 87 -11.45 -3.40 -13.52
N LYS A 88 -10.49 -2.52 -13.19
CA LYS A 88 -9.07 -2.71 -13.46
C LYS A 88 -8.24 -2.54 -12.19
N ARG A 89 -7.41 -3.53 -11.87
CA ARG A 89 -6.48 -3.50 -10.75
C ARG A 89 -5.07 -3.82 -11.21
N VAL A 90 -4.11 -2.94 -10.92
CA VAL A 90 -2.70 -3.12 -11.28
C VAL A 90 -1.82 -2.97 -10.05
N GLY A 91 -1.09 -4.03 -9.70
CA GLY A 91 -0.11 -4.03 -8.62
C GLY A 91 1.29 -3.86 -9.17
N ILE A 92 2.03 -2.89 -8.66
CA ILE A 92 3.41 -2.61 -9.03
C ILE A 92 4.30 -2.80 -7.82
N ASP A 93 5.41 -3.52 -8.01
CA ASP A 93 6.46 -3.63 -6.99
C ASP A 93 7.82 -3.73 -7.70
N ARG A 94 8.87 -3.30 -7.02
CA ARG A 94 10.23 -3.42 -7.53
C ARG A 94 10.79 -4.85 -7.45
N GLU A 95 10.18 -5.70 -6.61
CA GLU A 95 10.61 -7.05 -6.33
C GLU A 95 9.79 -8.07 -7.13
N ALA A 96 10.37 -8.61 -8.21
CA ALA A 96 9.71 -9.60 -9.06
C ALA A 96 9.31 -10.88 -8.30
N ALA A 97 10.08 -11.28 -7.29
CA ALA A 97 9.82 -12.45 -6.48
C ALA A 97 8.51 -12.33 -5.69
N VAL A 98 8.25 -11.17 -5.06
CA VAL A 98 7.02 -10.93 -4.31
C VAL A 98 5.80 -10.90 -5.23
N LEU A 99 5.92 -10.32 -6.44
CA LEU A 99 4.83 -10.31 -7.42
C LEU A 99 4.48 -11.72 -7.91
N SER A 100 5.48 -12.59 -8.06
CA SER A 100 5.26 -14.00 -8.40
C SER A 100 4.44 -14.71 -7.31
N ALA A 101 4.70 -14.42 -6.04
CA ALA A 101 3.96 -14.93 -4.90
C ALA A 101 2.58 -14.28 -4.75
N ALA A 102 2.43 -12.98 -5.07
CA ALA A 102 1.18 -12.23 -4.94
C ALA A 102 0.01 -12.85 -5.71
N LYS A 103 0.28 -13.48 -6.85
CA LYS A 103 -0.71 -14.19 -7.68
C LYS A 103 -1.48 -15.27 -6.90
N TYR A 104 -0.91 -15.80 -5.83
CA TYR A 104 -1.54 -16.81 -4.95
C TYR A 104 -2.21 -16.19 -3.72
N CYS A 105 -2.12 -14.87 -3.56
CA CYS A 105 -2.64 -14.15 -2.41
C CYS A 105 -3.86 -13.29 -2.71
N VAL A 106 -4.06 -12.93 -3.97
CA VAL A 106 -5.15 -12.05 -4.41
C VAL A 106 -6.31 -12.86 -4.98
N ASN A 107 -7.51 -12.33 -4.81
CA ASN A 107 -8.72 -12.88 -5.41
C ASN A 107 -9.12 -12.06 -6.65
N GLY A 108 -9.52 -12.77 -7.71
CA GLY A 108 -9.95 -12.18 -8.97
C GLY A 108 -8.80 -11.59 -9.80
N PRO A 109 -9.12 -10.94 -10.94
CA PRO A 109 -8.13 -10.46 -11.88
C PRO A 109 -7.36 -9.24 -11.33
N VAL A 110 -6.06 -9.41 -11.16
CA VAL A 110 -5.09 -8.36 -10.84
C VAL A 110 -3.91 -8.53 -11.78
N SER A 111 -3.54 -7.48 -12.49
CA SER A 111 -2.30 -7.45 -13.27
C SER A 111 -1.13 -7.02 -12.38
N PHE A 112 0.04 -7.61 -12.61
CA PHE A 112 1.25 -7.26 -11.88
C PHE A 112 2.37 -6.82 -12.82
N ALA A 113 3.11 -5.78 -12.43
CA ALA A 113 4.27 -5.30 -13.18
C ALA A 113 5.43 -4.94 -12.24
N VAL A 114 6.64 -5.19 -12.71
CA VAL A 114 7.87 -4.78 -12.00
C VAL A 114 8.23 -3.36 -12.41
N ALA A 115 8.30 -2.45 -11.44
CA ALA A 115 8.86 -1.11 -11.64
C ALA A 115 9.27 -0.49 -10.30
N ASP A 116 10.25 0.42 -10.35
CA ASP A 116 10.69 1.18 -9.19
C ASP A 116 10.03 2.58 -9.20
N PHE A 117 9.41 2.96 -8.08
CA PHE A 117 8.80 4.29 -7.91
C PHE A 117 9.80 5.44 -8.13
N ALA A 118 11.06 5.24 -7.77
CA ALA A 118 12.11 6.23 -7.99
C ALA A 118 12.47 6.43 -9.48
N LYS A 119 11.90 5.61 -10.38
CA LYS A 119 12.14 5.64 -11.81
C LYS A 119 10.80 5.83 -12.56
N PRO A 120 10.30 7.05 -12.66
CA PRO A 120 8.96 7.32 -13.20
C PRO A 120 8.73 6.80 -14.62
N ASP A 121 9.76 6.71 -15.47
CA ASP A 121 9.65 6.13 -16.82
C ASP A 121 9.38 4.60 -16.78
N GLU A 122 9.93 3.89 -15.78
CA GLU A 122 9.59 2.48 -15.57
C GLU A 122 8.12 2.33 -15.17
N LEU A 123 7.60 3.23 -14.30
CA LEU A 123 6.19 3.24 -13.91
C LEU A 123 5.27 3.52 -15.11
N ILE A 124 5.58 4.53 -15.92
CA ILE A 124 4.83 4.87 -17.12
C ILE A 124 4.79 3.66 -18.07
N THR A 125 5.93 3.02 -18.30
CA THR A 125 6.04 1.83 -19.13
C THR A 125 5.18 0.69 -18.58
N ALA A 126 5.28 0.42 -17.27
CA ALA A 126 4.50 -0.62 -16.60
C ALA A 126 2.99 -0.37 -16.71
N LEU A 127 2.55 0.87 -16.50
CA LEU A 127 1.15 1.26 -16.61
C LEU A 127 0.64 1.14 -18.06
N LYS A 128 1.38 1.65 -19.05
CA LYS A 128 1.03 1.55 -20.48
C LYS A 128 0.97 0.09 -20.95
N THR A 129 1.92 -0.75 -20.54
CA THR A 129 1.94 -2.18 -20.87
C THR A 129 0.70 -2.91 -20.30
N ASN A 130 0.18 -2.45 -19.17
CA ASN A 130 -1.07 -2.96 -18.60
C ASN A 130 -2.32 -2.22 -19.13
N ALA A 131 -2.21 -1.48 -20.22
CA ALA A 131 -3.30 -0.71 -20.84
C ALA A 131 -4.01 0.23 -19.86
N VAL A 132 -3.26 0.89 -18.95
CA VAL A 132 -3.74 1.94 -18.05
C VAL A 132 -3.56 3.27 -18.75
N SER A 133 -4.67 3.94 -19.07
CA SER A 133 -4.69 5.29 -19.66
C SER A 133 -4.94 6.39 -18.63
N SER A 134 -5.53 6.02 -17.50
CA SER A 134 -5.73 6.91 -16.34
C SER A 134 -5.84 6.07 -15.08
N VAL A 135 -5.53 6.67 -13.93
CA VAL A 135 -5.64 6.05 -12.60
C VAL A 135 -6.66 6.83 -11.78
N ASP A 136 -7.76 6.17 -11.38
CA ASP A 136 -8.74 6.81 -10.52
C ASP A 136 -8.27 6.86 -9.07
N VAL A 137 -7.63 5.77 -8.59
CA VAL A 137 -7.03 5.73 -7.25
C VAL A 137 -5.64 5.10 -7.31
N LEU A 138 -4.64 5.86 -6.90
CA LEU A 138 -3.27 5.41 -6.69
C LEU A 138 -3.03 5.17 -5.19
N ILE A 139 -2.62 3.98 -4.80
CA ILE A 139 -2.34 3.61 -3.41
C ILE A 139 -0.82 3.64 -3.18
N LEU A 140 -0.38 4.49 -2.24
CA LEU A 140 1.01 4.67 -1.82
C LEU A 140 1.07 4.60 -0.28
N VAL A 141 1.05 3.38 0.27
CA VAL A 141 0.91 3.18 1.72
C VAL A 141 2.07 2.37 2.27
N ASN A 142 2.55 2.74 3.45
CA ASN A 142 3.54 2.05 4.27
C ASN A 142 5.01 2.26 3.86
N TRP A 143 5.41 1.95 2.65
CA TRP A 143 6.80 2.07 2.17
C TRP A 143 7.21 3.52 1.83
N ILE A 144 6.24 4.39 1.57
CA ILE A 144 6.46 5.77 1.10
C ILE A 144 7.28 6.60 2.09
N HIS A 145 7.30 6.23 3.36
CA HIS A 145 8.08 6.88 4.42
C HIS A 145 9.60 6.68 4.31
N MET A 146 10.06 5.93 3.31
CA MET A 146 11.48 5.80 2.99
C MET A 146 11.96 6.84 1.97
N ILE A 147 11.04 7.61 1.37
CA ILE A 147 11.28 8.57 0.28
C ILE A 147 10.92 9.99 0.71
N GLU A 148 11.71 10.96 0.31
CA GLU A 148 11.43 12.38 0.57
C GLU A 148 10.22 12.88 -0.22
N MET A 149 9.47 13.84 0.33
CA MET A 149 8.29 14.38 -0.31
C MET A 149 8.59 15.05 -1.66
N ASP A 150 9.75 15.67 -1.81
CA ASP A 150 10.16 16.28 -3.09
C ASP A 150 10.30 15.24 -4.20
N VAL A 151 10.90 14.10 -3.88
CA VAL A 151 11.03 12.97 -4.83
C VAL A 151 9.65 12.40 -5.17
N ILE A 152 8.76 12.26 -4.16
CA ILE A 152 7.39 11.79 -4.38
C ILE A 152 6.66 12.75 -5.32
N ALA A 153 6.69 14.05 -5.04
CA ALA A 153 5.99 15.06 -5.84
C ALA A 153 6.53 15.12 -7.28
N GLN A 154 7.85 15.04 -7.48
CA GLN A 154 8.46 15.00 -8.80
C GLN A 154 8.07 13.76 -9.59
N SER A 155 8.15 12.57 -8.98
CA SER A 155 7.77 11.31 -9.64
C SER A 155 6.29 11.31 -10.02
N LEU A 156 5.40 11.73 -9.13
CA LEU A 156 3.97 11.81 -9.41
C LEU A 156 3.64 12.84 -10.49
N SER A 157 4.28 14.02 -10.46
CA SER A 157 4.13 15.03 -11.51
C SER A 157 4.59 14.51 -12.87
N HIS A 158 5.70 13.77 -12.91
CA HIS A 158 6.19 13.17 -14.16
C HIS A 158 5.20 12.14 -14.71
N VAL A 159 4.75 11.20 -13.86
CA VAL A 159 3.78 10.16 -14.28
C VAL A 159 2.45 10.79 -14.71
N SER A 160 1.93 11.79 -13.99
CA SER A 160 0.63 12.40 -14.25
C SER A 160 0.54 13.15 -15.58
N ARG A 161 1.66 13.59 -16.15
CA ARG A 161 1.68 14.19 -17.51
C ARG A 161 1.33 13.19 -18.61
N GLU A 162 1.68 11.92 -18.39
CA GLU A 162 1.46 10.84 -19.36
C GLU A 162 0.19 10.02 -19.04
N ILE A 163 -0.07 9.84 -17.75
CA ILE A 163 -1.16 9.02 -17.23
C ILE A 163 -1.83 9.79 -16.09
N PRO A 164 -2.96 10.45 -16.34
CA PRO A 164 -3.67 11.22 -15.31
C PRO A 164 -4.01 10.40 -14.08
N ILE A 165 -3.77 10.96 -12.89
CA ILE A 165 -4.09 10.37 -11.59
C ILE A 165 -5.09 11.27 -10.91
N LYS A 166 -6.29 10.75 -10.53
CA LYS A 166 -7.32 11.53 -9.86
C LYS A 166 -7.12 11.62 -8.35
N HIS A 167 -6.98 10.47 -7.70
CA HIS A 167 -6.85 10.41 -6.25
C HIS A 167 -5.63 9.60 -5.85
N ILE A 168 -5.01 10.01 -4.76
CA ILE A 168 -3.96 9.24 -4.09
C ILE A 168 -4.44 8.89 -2.68
N VAL A 169 -4.29 7.63 -2.29
CA VAL A 169 -4.43 7.17 -0.92
C VAL A 169 -3.05 6.99 -0.34
N MET A 170 -2.71 7.77 0.66
CA MET A 170 -1.42 7.75 1.35
C MET A 170 -1.60 7.64 2.86
N ASP A 171 -0.54 7.25 3.54
CA ASP A 171 -0.46 7.38 4.98
C ASP A 171 0.52 8.48 5.40
N THR A 172 0.23 9.12 6.53
CA THR A 172 1.14 9.99 7.26
C THR A 172 1.48 9.35 8.59
N ILE A 173 2.66 9.65 9.11
CA ILE A 173 3.11 9.13 10.40
C ILE A 173 3.31 10.31 11.34
N ARG A 174 2.88 10.19 12.60
CA ARG A 174 3.09 11.25 13.60
C ARG A 174 4.58 11.51 13.80
N ALA A 175 4.94 12.79 13.84
CA ALA A 175 6.32 13.21 14.02
C ALA A 175 6.94 12.58 15.28
N GLY A 176 8.19 12.16 15.17
CA GLY A 176 8.91 11.49 16.26
C GLY A 176 8.62 10.00 16.44
N THR A 177 7.78 9.38 15.59
CA THR A 177 7.55 7.94 15.64
C THR A 177 8.81 7.18 15.21
N PRO A 178 9.34 6.28 16.06
CA PRO A 178 10.56 5.55 15.73
C PRO A 178 10.38 4.62 14.51
N GLY A 179 11.45 4.43 13.75
CA GLY A 179 11.49 3.48 12.63
C GLY A 179 11.00 4.03 11.28
N TYR A 180 10.60 5.31 11.22
CA TYR A 180 10.25 6.00 9.99
C TYR A 180 11.27 7.09 9.66
N ARG A 181 11.75 7.10 8.42
CA ARG A 181 12.73 8.10 7.96
C ARG A 181 12.04 9.44 7.69
N PHE A 182 10.88 9.40 7.06
CA PHE A 182 10.03 10.56 6.78
C PHE A 182 8.62 10.31 7.30
N THR A 183 7.95 11.35 7.79
CA THR A 183 6.60 11.24 8.38
C THR A 183 5.50 11.72 7.44
N HIS A 184 5.82 12.61 6.50
CA HIS A 184 4.90 13.21 5.53
C HIS A 184 3.68 13.84 6.20
N SER A 185 3.80 15.07 6.63
CA SER A 185 2.70 15.82 7.25
C SER A 185 1.57 16.05 6.24
N GLN A 186 0.37 16.39 6.74
CA GLN A 186 -0.73 16.79 5.85
C GLN A 186 -0.37 18.02 5.00
N ASP A 187 0.48 18.92 5.49
CA ASP A 187 0.96 20.08 4.71
C ASP A 187 1.86 19.63 3.55
N ASP A 188 2.67 18.60 3.75
CA ASP A 188 3.45 17.99 2.67
C ASP A 188 2.50 17.41 1.60
N LEU A 189 1.42 16.73 2.01
CA LEU A 189 0.47 16.13 1.08
C LEU A 189 -0.34 17.17 0.29
N ARG A 190 -0.59 18.37 0.84
CA ARG A 190 -1.24 19.49 0.11
C ARG A 190 -0.44 19.96 -1.10
N ARG A 191 0.85 19.64 -1.15
CA ARG A 191 1.69 19.91 -2.33
C ARG A 191 1.31 19.04 -3.53
N LEU A 192 0.73 17.88 -3.29
CA LEU A 192 0.24 16.96 -4.33
C LEU A 192 -1.15 17.35 -4.83
N GLY A 193 -2.00 17.85 -3.94
CA GLY A 193 -3.39 18.18 -4.26
C GLY A 193 -4.21 18.58 -3.05
N ASP A 194 -5.54 18.49 -3.21
CA ASP A 194 -6.48 18.83 -2.16
C ASP A 194 -6.78 17.63 -1.27
N ILE A 195 -6.59 17.76 0.03
CA ILE A 195 -6.96 16.73 0.99
C ILE A 195 -8.48 16.65 1.07
N LYS A 196 -9.05 15.52 0.66
CA LYS A 196 -10.50 15.27 0.70
C LYS A 196 -10.95 14.58 1.98
N LYS A 197 -10.11 13.72 2.54
CA LYS A 197 -10.46 12.96 3.74
C LYS A 197 -9.21 12.55 4.51
N VAL A 198 -9.33 12.57 5.83
CA VAL A 198 -8.32 12.07 6.76
C VAL A 198 -9.00 11.10 7.73
N ILE A 199 -8.40 9.95 7.98
CA ILE A 199 -8.87 8.96 8.95
C ILE A 199 -7.70 8.62 9.88
N ALA A 200 -7.90 8.76 11.19
CA ALA A 200 -6.96 8.20 12.17
C ALA A 200 -7.06 6.67 12.12
N ALA A 201 -6.01 6.01 11.68
CA ALA A 201 -6.00 4.56 11.50
C ALA A 201 -5.46 3.82 12.73
N ASP A 202 -4.51 4.43 13.42
CA ASP A 202 -3.96 3.95 14.69
C ASP A 202 -3.31 5.12 15.48
N ASP A 203 -2.62 4.80 16.59
CA ASP A 203 -2.00 5.81 17.44
C ASP A 203 -0.88 6.62 16.78
N VAL A 204 -0.35 6.16 15.66
CA VAL A 204 0.81 6.77 14.98
C VAL A 204 0.56 7.12 13.53
N ARG A 205 -0.57 6.68 12.96
CA ARG A 205 -0.85 6.74 11.52
C ARG A 205 -2.19 7.37 11.20
N ASP A 206 -2.19 8.32 10.30
CA ASP A 206 -3.39 8.78 9.61
C ASP A 206 -3.36 8.30 8.16
N LEU A 207 -4.53 8.00 7.61
CA LEU A 207 -4.73 7.71 6.19
C LEU A 207 -5.42 8.88 5.53
N VAL A 208 -4.96 9.26 4.34
CA VAL A 208 -5.37 10.48 3.66
C VAL A 208 -5.75 10.17 2.22
N ILE A 209 -6.88 10.72 1.75
CA ILE A 209 -7.16 10.85 0.32
C ILE A 209 -6.79 12.25 -0.13
N VAL A 210 -5.96 12.33 -1.15
CA VAL A 210 -5.60 13.56 -1.85
C VAL A 210 -6.20 13.50 -3.25
N GLU A 211 -6.98 14.51 -3.65
CA GLU A 211 -7.37 14.71 -5.04
C GLU A 211 -6.25 15.48 -5.74
N MET A 212 -5.68 14.88 -6.76
CA MET A 212 -4.57 15.48 -7.51
C MET A 212 -5.00 16.77 -8.21
N LYS A 213 -4.13 17.76 -8.25
CA LYS A 213 -4.36 18.97 -9.06
C LYS A 213 -4.33 18.58 -10.52
N SER A 214 -5.37 18.99 -11.26
CA SER A 214 -5.37 18.90 -12.73
C SER A 214 -4.18 19.70 -13.26
N GLN A 215 -3.33 19.07 -14.06
CA GLN A 215 -2.22 19.74 -14.74
C GLN A 215 -2.68 20.32 -16.07
#